data_2490a430ec2820c59cdc515007bbfa87
#
_entry.id   2490a430ec2820c59cdc515007bbfa87
#
_cell.length_a   1.000
_cell.length_b   1.000
_cell.length_c   1.000
_cell.angle_alpha   90.00
_cell.angle_beta   90.00
_cell.angle_gamma   90.00
#
_symmetry.space_group_name_H-M   'P 1'
#
loop_
_entity.id
_entity.type
_entity.pdbx_description
1 polymer ?
#
loop_
_entity_poly.entity_id
_entity_poly.type
_entity_poly.pdbx_seq_one_letter_code
_entity_poly.pdbx_strand_id
1 'polypeptide(L)'
;MKKKPKIPRAVIGTVLVFVVLLSVFMAGHDLWRQKQAQDTFEDLADLVTAPEDPEESQAESSAPEESAEAQEPQEEQRNLSLLFEQNADCIGWICIPGTAVDYPLMHTPEDSEKYLRKDFYGAYSINGVPFLDGRCSLESANLIIYGHNMKNGTMFGSLKNYTDASYY
;
A
#
# COMPACT_ATOMS: atom_id res chain seq x y z
N MET A 1 -51.79 10.45 33.47
CA MET A 1 -50.89 9.45 32.87
C MET A 1 -50.97 9.59 31.35
N LYS A 2 -49.88 10.11 30.67
CA LYS A 2 -49.86 10.25 29.20
C LYS A 2 -49.56 8.86 28.60
N LYS A 3 -50.47 8.28 27.80
CA LYS A 3 -50.25 7.04 27.04
C LYS A 3 -49.12 7.24 26.07
N LYS A 4 -48.03 6.45 26.15
CA LYS A 4 -46.95 6.43 25.16
C LYS A 4 -47.52 6.00 23.79
N PRO A 5 -47.20 6.70 22.69
CA PRO A 5 -47.65 6.33 21.35
C PRO A 5 -47.12 4.92 21.00
N LYS A 6 -47.98 4.02 20.58
CA LYS A 6 -47.60 2.69 20.07
C LYS A 6 -47.16 2.84 18.62
N ILE A 7 -45.87 2.66 18.34
CA ILE A 7 -45.32 2.64 16.98
C ILE A 7 -45.95 1.46 16.22
N PRO A 8 -46.56 1.66 15.06
CA PRO A 8 -47.16 0.60 14.28
C PRO A 8 -46.08 -0.41 13.81
N ARG A 9 -46.36 -1.68 13.88
CA ARG A 9 -45.42 -2.78 13.51
C ARG A 9 -44.90 -2.62 12.08
N ALA A 10 -45.67 -2.04 11.16
CA ALA A 10 -45.28 -1.76 9.80
C ALA A 10 -44.11 -0.76 9.73
N VAL A 11 -44.10 0.27 10.57
CA VAL A 11 -43.02 1.27 10.62
C VAL A 11 -41.71 0.64 11.13
N ILE A 12 -41.81 -0.26 12.12
CA ILE A 12 -40.64 -1.00 12.63
C ILE A 12 -40.05 -1.88 11.52
N GLY A 13 -40.89 -2.57 10.75
CA GLY A 13 -40.45 -3.42 9.62
C GLY A 13 -39.76 -2.60 8.54
N THR A 14 -40.31 -1.47 8.14
CA THR A 14 -39.69 -0.58 7.14
C THR A 14 -38.34 -0.04 7.60
N VAL A 15 -38.23 0.38 8.85
CA VAL A 15 -36.96 0.86 9.42
C VAL A 15 -35.92 -0.23 9.43
N LEU A 16 -36.27 -1.47 9.83
CA LEU A 16 -35.34 -2.62 9.83
C LEU A 16 -34.82 -2.94 8.42
N VAL A 17 -35.72 -2.97 7.43
CA VAL A 17 -35.34 -3.19 6.02
C VAL A 17 -34.39 -2.07 5.55
N PHE A 18 -34.67 -0.83 5.86
CA PHE A 18 -33.82 0.29 5.50
C PHE A 18 -32.42 0.20 6.14
N VAL A 19 -32.35 -0.17 7.43
CA VAL A 19 -31.06 -0.37 8.15
C VAL A 19 -30.25 -1.49 7.51
N VAL A 20 -30.91 -2.62 7.15
CA VAL A 20 -30.22 -3.73 6.46
C VAL A 20 -29.67 -3.29 5.10
N LEU A 21 -30.48 -2.61 4.30
CA LEU A 21 -30.04 -2.09 2.99
C LEU A 21 -28.89 -1.12 3.11
N LEU A 22 -28.94 -0.22 4.07
CA LEU A 22 -27.86 0.74 4.35
C LEU A 22 -26.57 0.01 4.77
N SER A 23 -26.69 -1.02 5.63
CA SER A 23 -25.54 -1.82 6.07
C SER A 23 -24.88 -2.57 4.92
N VAL A 24 -25.67 -3.16 4.02
CA VAL A 24 -25.18 -3.84 2.82
C VAL A 24 -24.50 -2.85 1.87
N PHE A 25 -25.11 -1.69 1.68
CA PHE A 25 -24.52 -0.61 0.85
C PHE A 25 -23.19 -0.13 1.41
N MET A 26 -23.11 0.12 2.73
CA MET A 26 -21.85 0.55 3.37
C MET A 26 -20.75 -0.52 3.24
N ALA A 27 -21.09 -1.80 3.49
CA ALA A 27 -20.14 -2.90 3.34
C ALA A 27 -19.63 -3.05 1.89
N GLY A 28 -20.53 -2.94 0.90
CA GLY A 28 -20.16 -2.97 -0.51
C GLY A 28 -19.27 -1.79 -0.92
N HIS A 29 -19.56 -0.61 -0.41
CA HIS A 29 -18.76 0.59 -0.64
C HIS A 29 -17.34 0.48 -0.04
N ASP A 30 -17.21 -0.09 1.17
CA ASP A 30 -15.90 -0.30 1.80
C ASP A 30 -15.05 -1.33 1.03
N LEU A 31 -15.66 -2.43 0.56
CA LEU A 31 -14.98 -3.42 -0.28
C LEU A 31 -14.52 -2.80 -1.61
N TRP A 32 -15.35 -2.00 -2.23
CA TRP A 32 -15.00 -1.30 -3.48
C TRP A 32 -13.82 -0.34 -3.28
N ARG A 33 -13.81 0.43 -2.18
CA ARG A 33 -12.69 1.34 -1.85
C ARG A 33 -11.39 0.58 -1.59
N GLN A 34 -11.46 -0.56 -0.89
CA GLN A 34 -10.27 -1.39 -0.65
C GLN A 34 -9.69 -1.91 -1.97
N LYS A 35 -10.55 -2.34 -2.89
CA LYS A 35 -10.13 -2.79 -4.21
C LYS A 35 -9.47 -1.65 -5.00
N GLN A 36 -10.09 -0.48 -5.07
CA GLN A 36 -9.54 0.68 -5.77
C GLN A 36 -8.15 1.08 -5.24
N ALA A 37 -7.94 1.02 -3.91
CA ALA A 37 -6.64 1.30 -3.32
C ALA A 37 -5.59 0.25 -3.72
N GLN A 38 -5.98 -1.02 -3.88
CA GLN A 38 -5.07 -2.07 -4.33
C GLN A 38 -4.75 -1.92 -5.83
N ASP A 39 -5.74 -1.65 -6.66
CA ASP A 39 -5.56 -1.42 -8.10
C ASP A 39 -4.55 -0.27 -8.34
N THR A 40 -4.58 0.79 -7.52
CA THR A 40 -3.59 1.90 -7.58
C THR A 40 -2.17 1.42 -7.34
N PHE A 41 -1.95 0.50 -6.39
CA PHE A 41 -0.61 -0.03 -6.13
C PHE A 41 -0.12 -0.97 -7.23
N GLU A 42 -1.02 -1.74 -7.84
CA GLU A 42 -0.70 -2.57 -9.01
C GLU A 42 -0.28 -1.70 -10.19
N ASP A 43 -1.03 -0.61 -10.48
CA ASP A 43 -0.68 0.37 -11.51
C ASP A 43 0.71 1.01 -11.26
N LEU A 44 1.03 1.34 -10.01
CA LEU A 44 2.33 1.90 -9.64
C LEU A 44 3.47 0.86 -9.75
N ALA A 45 3.20 -0.41 -9.42
CA ALA A 45 4.17 -1.50 -9.56
C ALA A 45 4.47 -1.77 -11.05
N ASP A 46 3.46 -1.76 -11.91
CA ASP A 46 3.62 -1.90 -13.35
C ASP A 46 4.46 -0.75 -13.94
N LEU A 47 4.26 0.47 -13.42
CA LEU A 47 5.00 1.63 -13.88
C LEU A 47 6.52 1.52 -13.60
N VAL A 48 6.92 0.90 -12.49
CA VAL A 48 8.33 0.77 -12.10
C VAL A 48 9.01 -0.48 -12.63
N THR A 49 8.23 -1.46 -13.13
CA THR A 49 8.72 -2.69 -13.75
C THR A 49 8.78 -2.63 -15.28
N ALA A 50 8.24 -1.58 -15.91
CA ALA A 50 8.30 -1.43 -17.36
C ALA A 50 9.77 -1.35 -17.82
N PRO A 51 10.19 -2.17 -18.81
CA PRO A 51 11.53 -2.05 -19.39
C PRO A 51 11.66 -0.69 -20.06
N GLU A 52 12.75 0.03 -19.75
CA GLU A 52 13.11 1.21 -20.53
C GLU A 52 13.32 0.80 -22.00
N ASP A 53 12.67 1.52 -22.93
CA ASP A 53 13.04 1.43 -24.34
C ASP A 53 14.54 1.74 -24.49
N PRO A 54 15.34 0.91 -25.18
CA PRO A 54 16.78 1.09 -25.26
C PRO A 54 17.14 2.14 -26.32
N GLU A 55 16.82 3.40 -26.08
CA GLU A 55 17.40 4.53 -26.85
C GLU A 55 17.97 5.56 -25.88
N GLU A 56 19.28 5.50 -25.79
CA GLU A 56 20.26 6.47 -25.30
C GLU A 56 21.07 6.08 -24.04
N SER A 57 22.02 5.17 -24.22
CA SER A 57 23.38 5.35 -23.69
C SER A 57 24.32 4.29 -24.24
N GLN A 58 24.95 4.59 -25.39
CA GLN A 58 26.19 3.93 -25.79
C GLN A 58 27.35 4.72 -25.19
N ALA A 59 28.06 4.12 -24.24
CA ALA A 59 29.50 4.35 -24.07
C ALA A 59 30.15 3.16 -23.37
N GLU A 60 30.77 2.34 -24.18
CA GLU A 60 31.96 1.51 -24.03
C GLU A 60 32.53 1.22 -22.62
N SER A 61 32.64 -0.06 -22.24
CA SER A 61 33.96 -0.65 -22.10
C SER A 61 33.88 -2.17 -21.95
N SER A 62 34.73 -2.82 -22.74
CA SER A 62 34.90 -4.25 -22.95
C SER A 62 35.64 -4.97 -21.80
N ALA A 63 35.28 -6.22 -21.63
CA ALA A 63 36.00 -7.49 -21.62
C ALA A 63 35.99 -8.26 -20.27
N PRO A 64 36.15 -9.60 -20.31
CA PRO A 64 35.42 -10.52 -19.49
C PRO A 64 36.31 -11.18 -18.42
N GLU A 65 35.75 -11.55 -17.27
CA GLU A 65 36.30 -12.64 -16.46
C GLU A 65 35.17 -13.46 -15.82
N GLU A 66 35.22 -14.72 -16.16
CA GLU A 66 34.46 -15.86 -15.70
C GLU A 66 34.74 -16.11 -14.22
N SER A 67 33.69 -16.00 -13.38
CA SER A 67 33.73 -16.59 -12.05
C SER A 67 32.32 -17.05 -11.68
N ALA A 68 32.15 -18.34 -11.52
CA ALA A 68 30.93 -18.97 -11.08
C ALA A 68 30.71 -18.65 -9.60
N GLU A 69 29.80 -17.73 -9.31
CA GLU A 69 29.23 -17.50 -7.97
C GLU A 69 27.72 -17.63 -8.01
N ALA A 70 27.20 -18.20 -6.93
CA ALA A 70 25.81 -18.55 -6.72
C ALA A 70 24.88 -17.42 -7.20
N GLN A 71 23.90 -17.75 -8.04
CA GLN A 71 22.83 -16.85 -8.45
C GLN A 71 22.02 -16.42 -7.22
N GLU A 72 22.36 -15.26 -6.66
CA GLU A 72 21.42 -14.50 -5.86
C GLU A 72 20.19 -14.20 -6.74
N PRO A 73 18.96 -14.18 -6.17
CA PRO A 73 17.79 -13.80 -6.93
C PRO A 73 18.09 -12.43 -7.55
N GLN A 74 18.03 -12.31 -8.87
CA GLN A 74 18.16 -11.02 -9.56
C GLN A 74 17.03 -10.14 -9.02
N GLU A 75 17.35 -9.20 -8.15
CA GLU A 75 16.46 -8.10 -7.82
C GLU A 75 16.18 -7.37 -9.13
N GLU A 76 14.98 -7.49 -9.65
CA GLU A 76 14.53 -6.68 -10.78
C GLU A 76 14.75 -5.22 -10.38
N GLN A 77 15.72 -4.56 -11.02
CA GLN A 77 15.99 -3.15 -10.78
C GLN A 77 14.78 -2.35 -11.24
N ARG A 78 13.98 -1.91 -10.29
CA ARG A 78 12.82 -1.06 -10.55
C ARG A 78 13.28 0.36 -10.85
N ASN A 79 12.80 0.93 -11.94
CA ASN A 79 13.01 2.35 -12.22
C ASN A 79 12.00 3.20 -11.45
N LEU A 80 12.45 3.86 -10.39
CA LEU A 80 11.60 4.70 -9.54
C LEU A 80 11.51 6.16 -10.00
N SER A 81 12.21 6.54 -11.07
CA SER A 81 12.32 7.95 -11.54
C SER A 81 10.93 8.56 -11.77
N LEU A 82 10.03 7.82 -12.43
CA LEU A 82 8.67 8.28 -12.70
C LEU A 82 7.85 8.51 -11.43
N LEU A 83 8.08 7.72 -10.37
CA LEU A 83 7.38 7.92 -9.09
C LEU A 83 7.86 9.18 -8.39
N PHE A 84 9.17 9.45 -8.42
CA PHE A 84 9.76 10.65 -7.81
C PHE A 84 9.29 11.92 -8.53
N GLU A 85 9.09 11.87 -9.86
CA GLU A 85 8.54 12.97 -10.64
C GLU A 85 7.06 13.24 -10.32
N GLN A 86 6.28 12.17 -10.09
CA GLN A 86 4.85 12.28 -9.80
C GLN A 86 4.56 12.70 -8.37
N ASN A 87 5.42 12.30 -7.41
CA ASN A 87 5.25 12.67 -6.01
C ASN A 87 6.59 12.81 -5.30
N ALA A 88 6.97 14.04 -5.00
CA ALA A 88 8.22 14.39 -4.32
C ALA A 88 8.34 13.83 -2.89
N ASP A 89 7.24 13.40 -2.26
CA ASP A 89 7.27 12.74 -0.96
C ASP A 89 7.65 11.25 -1.06
N CYS A 90 7.69 10.69 -2.27
CA CYS A 90 8.16 9.32 -2.50
C CYS A 90 9.68 9.27 -2.38
N ILE A 91 10.19 8.38 -1.53
CA ILE A 91 11.63 8.21 -1.28
C ILE A 91 12.16 6.85 -1.70
N GLY A 92 11.29 5.96 -2.16
CA GLY A 92 11.69 4.61 -2.52
C GLY A 92 10.52 3.64 -2.63
N TRP A 93 10.87 2.37 -2.56
CA TRP A 93 9.94 1.24 -2.65
C TRP A 93 10.27 0.21 -1.58
N ILE A 94 9.27 -0.37 -0.93
CA ILE A 94 9.44 -1.46 0.02
C ILE A 94 8.83 -2.73 -0.55
N CYS A 95 9.66 -3.77 -0.70
CA CYS A 95 9.23 -5.11 -1.10
C CYS A 95 9.74 -6.13 -0.08
N ILE A 96 8.87 -7.05 0.34
CA ILE A 96 9.24 -8.19 1.20
C ILE A 96 8.82 -9.45 0.47
N PRO A 97 9.76 -10.19 -0.13
CA PRO A 97 9.46 -11.41 -0.91
C PRO A 97 8.62 -12.41 -0.12
N GLY A 98 7.66 -13.05 -0.78
CA GLY A 98 6.75 -14.03 -0.15
C GLY A 98 5.62 -13.40 0.69
N THR A 99 5.51 -12.07 0.71
CA THR A 99 4.43 -11.34 1.40
C THR A 99 3.64 -10.47 0.44
N ALA A 100 2.58 -9.82 0.94
CA ALA A 100 1.84 -8.80 0.20
C ALA A 100 2.50 -7.40 0.26
N VAL A 101 3.69 -7.27 0.85
CA VAL A 101 4.38 -5.98 0.98
C VAL A 101 5.17 -5.71 -0.29
N ASP A 102 4.60 -4.83 -1.12
CA ASP A 102 5.18 -4.38 -2.39
C ASP A 102 4.59 -3.00 -2.72
N TYR A 103 5.16 -1.93 -2.14
CA TYR A 103 4.53 -0.61 -2.08
C TYR A 103 5.56 0.52 -2.19
N PRO A 104 5.17 1.70 -2.73
CA PRO A 104 5.99 2.90 -2.61
C PRO A 104 6.18 3.28 -1.14
N LEU A 105 7.32 3.89 -0.82
CA LEU A 105 7.65 4.37 0.52
C LEU A 105 7.66 5.89 0.52
N MET A 106 6.87 6.48 1.41
CA MET A 106 6.71 7.92 1.53
C MET A 106 7.50 8.47 2.73
N HIS A 107 7.93 9.75 2.65
CA HIS A 107 8.55 10.45 3.77
C HIS A 107 8.17 11.92 3.79
N THR A 108 7.56 12.35 4.88
CA THR A 108 7.11 13.73 5.12
C THR A 108 7.46 14.12 6.56
N PRO A 109 8.69 14.59 6.82
CA PRO A 109 9.16 14.90 8.18
C PRO A 109 8.25 15.88 8.95
N GLU A 110 7.73 16.89 8.24
CA GLU A 110 6.87 17.93 8.83
C GLU A 110 5.45 17.44 9.16
N ASP A 111 4.97 16.37 8.48
CA ASP A 111 3.65 15.76 8.69
C ASP A 111 3.78 14.24 8.54
N SER A 112 4.40 13.60 9.53
CA SER A 112 4.79 12.18 9.48
C SER A 112 3.63 11.24 9.17
N GLU A 113 2.39 11.59 9.55
CA GLU A 113 1.20 10.76 9.36
C GLU A 113 0.40 11.14 8.10
N LYS A 114 0.93 12.01 7.23
CA LYS A 114 0.25 12.47 6.00
C LYS A 114 -0.34 11.32 5.19
N TYR A 115 0.41 10.23 5.05
CA TYR A 115 0.04 9.08 4.23
C TYR A 115 -0.69 7.97 5.00
N LEU A 116 -0.99 8.17 6.30
CA LEU A 116 -1.76 7.20 7.09
C LEU A 116 -3.14 6.92 6.49
N ARG A 117 -3.77 7.93 5.88
CA ARG A 117 -5.10 7.85 5.27
C ARG A 117 -5.16 8.47 3.86
N LYS A 118 -4.05 8.52 3.17
CA LYS A 118 -3.97 8.99 1.78
C LYS A 118 -3.29 7.95 0.91
N ASP A 119 -3.71 7.89 -0.36
CA ASP A 119 -3.00 7.14 -1.39
C ASP A 119 -1.75 7.89 -1.87
N PHE A 120 -1.04 7.30 -2.83
CA PHE A 120 0.15 7.90 -3.44
C PHE A 120 -0.11 9.30 -4.02
N TYR A 121 -1.28 9.55 -4.56
CA TYR A 121 -1.67 10.84 -5.17
C TYR A 121 -2.27 11.84 -4.18
N GLY A 122 -2.34 11.49 -2.89
CA GLY A 122 -2.86 12.35 -1.83
C GLY A 122 -4.38 12.30 -1.65
N ALA A 123 -5.10 11.47 -2.40
CA ALA A 123 -6.53 11.25 -2.19
C ALA A 123 -6.77 10.35 -0.97
N TYR A 124 -8.00 10.40 -0.42
CA TYR A 124 -8.33 9.58 0.75
C TYR A 124 -8.28 8.09 0.42
N SER A 125 -7.51 7.34 1.20
CA SER A 125 -7.40 5.89 1.13
C SER A 125 -7.50 5.27 2.52
N ILE A 126 -8.29 4.20 2.66
CA ILE A 126 -8.39 3.46 3.93
C ILE A 126 -7.11 2.66 4.22
N ASN A 127 -6.38 2.27 3.18
CA ASN A 127 -5.14 1.50 3.28
C ASN A 127 -3.93 2.39 3.61
N GLY A 128 -3.99 3.69 3.25
CA GLY A 128 -2.83 4.56 3.29
C GLY A 128 -1.71 4.08 2.36
N VAL A 129 -0.52 4.64 2.53
CA VAL A 129 0.74 4.19 1.89
C VAL A 129 1.77 4.02 3.00
N PRO A 130 2.69 3.03 2.96
CA PRO A 130 3.78 2.93 3.91
C PRO A 130 4.63 4.21 3.94
N PHE A 131 5.01 4.64 5.14
CA PHE A 131 5.77 5.86 5.32
C PHE A 131 6.85 5.72 6.40
N LEU A 132 7.96 6.44 6.20
CA LEU A 132 9.07 6.52 7.14
C LEU A 132 8.69 7.46 8.29
N ASP A 133 9.11 7.11 9.52
CA ASP A 133 8.97 7.98 10.69
C ASP A 133 9.64 9.35 10.42
N GLY A 134 8.95 10.45 10.68
CA GLY A 134 9.47 11.80 10.41
C GLY A 134 10.74 12.16 11.19
N ARG A 135 11.09 11.39 12.23
CA ARG A 135 12.35 11.54 12.99
C ARG A 135 13.52 10.82 12.35
N CYS A 136 13.26 9.93 11.38
CA CYS A 136 14.30 9.25 10.61
C CYS A 136 14.69 10.07 9.39
N SER A 137 15.93 9.92 8.97
CA SER A 137 16.42 10.25 7.63
C SER A 137 16.94 8.98 6.95
N LEU A 138 17.14 9.00 5.64
CA LEU A 138 17.71 7.84 4.94
C LEU A 138 19.12 7.46 5.41
N GLU A 139 19.82 8.37 6.09
CA GLU A 139 21.14 8.17 6.68
C GLU A 139 21.06 7.61 8.11
N SER A 140 19.86 7.47 8.68
CA SER A 140 19.70 6.94 10.04
C SER A 140 20.13 5.48 10.11
N ALA A 141 20.81 5.10 11.19
CA ALA A 141 21.23 3.70 11.41
C ALA A 141 20.06 2.74 11.59
N ASN A 142 18.88 3.24 11.89
CA ASN A 142 17.65 2.46 12.01
C ASN A 142 16.50 3.25 11.36
N LEU A 143 15.80 2.60 10.43
CA LEU A 143 14.66 3.16 9.72
C LEU A 143 13.37 2.53 10.28
N ILE A 144 12.46 3.37 10.75
CA ILE A 144 11.15 2.94 11.26
C ILE A 144 10.11 3.24 10.20
N ILE A 145 9.51 2.20 9.64
CA ILE A 145 8.48 2.31 8.59
C ILE A 145 7.14 1.90 9.18
N TYR A 146 6.14 2.73 8.98
CA TYR A 146 4.76 2.49 9.37
C TYR A 146 3.91 2.08 8.18
N GLY A 147 2.95 1.19 8.43
CA GLY A 147 1.94 0.78 7.47
C GLY A 147 0.75 0.13 8.18
N HIS A 148 -0.41 0.15 7.55
CA HIS A 148 -1.60 -0.46 8.14
C HIS A 148 -1.48 -2.00 8.23
N ASN A 149 -1.93 -2.57 9.35
CA ASN A 149 -2.15 -4.00 9.50
C ASN A 149 -3.60 -4.34 9.07
N MET A 150 -3.80 -4.60 7.78
CA MET A 150 -5.12 -4.87 7.22
C MET A 150 -5.56 -6.31 7.47
N LYS A 151 -6.86 -6.49 7.83
CA LYS A 151 -7.43 -7.83 8.11
C LYS A 151 -7.44 -8.75 6.89
N ASN A 152 -7.52 -8.19 5.69
CA ASN A 152 -7.48 -8.91 4.41
C ASN A 152 -6.06 -9.35 4.01
N GLY A 153 -5.03 -9.06 4.84
CA GLY A 153 -3.65 -9.44 4.60
C GLY A 153 -2.83 -8.47 3.72
N THR A 154 -3.46 -7.42 3.18
CA THR A 154 -2.76 -6.36 2.44
C THR A 154 -1.98 -5.45 3.37
N MET A 155 -1.21 -4.52 2.82
CA MET A 155 -0.28 -3.66 3.55
C MET A 155 0.66 -4.52 4.41
N PHE A 156 0.83 -4.22 5.69
CA PHE A 156 1.63 -5.02 6.63
C PHE A 156 0.84 -6.17 7.29
N GLY A 157 -0.39 -6.43 6.81
CA GLY A 157 -1.26 -7.48 7.36
C GLY A 157 -0.70 -8.90 7.25
N SER A 158 0.13 -9.19 6.22
CA SER A 158 0.80 -10.48 6.03
C SER A 158 1.96 -10.71 7.02
N LEU A 159 2.56 -9.65 7.57
CA LEU A 159 3.73 -9.76 8.47
C LEU A 159 3.42 -10.50 9.77
N LYS A 160 2.14 -10.56 10.19
CA LYS A 160 1.72 -11.39 11.33
C LYS A 160 2.05 -12.88 11.15
N ASN A 161 2.21 -13.35 9.91
CA ASN A 161 2.52 -14.74 9.62
C ASN A 161 3.94 -15.13 10.06
N TYR A 162 4.86 -14.15 10.22
CA TYR A 162 6.21 -14.38 10.76
C TYR A 162 6.21 -14.81 12.24
N THR A 163 5.06 -14.85 12.92
CA THR A 163 4.94 -15.51 14.23
C THR A 163 4.94 -17.04 14.12
N ASP A 164 4.76 -17.60 12.92
CA ASP A 164 4.84 -19.03 12.63
C ASP A 164 6.22 -19.35 12.02
N ALA A 165 7.00 -20.19 12.70
CA ALA A 165 8.34 -20.58 12.26
C ALA A 165 8.36 -21.34 10.92
N SER A 166 7.22 -21.87 10.46
CA SER A 166 7.09 -22.52 9.15
C SER A 166 6.94 -21.54 7.99
N TYR A 167 6.75 -20.26 8.28
CA TYR A 167 6.48 -19.23 7.26
C TYR A 167 7.77 -18.63 6.66
N TYR A 168 8.93 -18.72 7.36
CA TYR A 168 10.21 -18.17 6.92
C TYR A 168 11.35 -19.20 6.97
#